data_c8a547a601a86077c9604096b30806e6
#
_entry.id   c8a547a601a86077c9604096b30806e6
#
_cell.length_a   1.000
_cell.length_b   1.000
_cell.length_c   1.000
_cell.angle_alpha   90.00
_cell.angle_beta   90.00
_cell.angle_gamma   90.00
#
_symmetry.space_group_name_H-M   'P 1'
#
loop_
_entity.id
_entity.type
_entity.pdbx_description
1 polymer ?
#
loop_
_entity_poly.entity_id
_entity_poly.type
_entity_poly.pdbx_seq_one_letter_code
_entity_poly.pdbx_strand_id
1 'polypeptide(L)'
;MTHDNRHLILPKIYICPLENKYHKMSTNRLQDLGHAQRDRMAYIELRLWFVGEIRRQDLALRFGIQTAAATRDLGLYKEMAPANIEYDGSSKTYIIGRTFKPMFDFPAERVLTWLSEGFGDGEPVRSRTGITCDIPNKLGQPDLSVLASVTRAISHKCSVRIKYQSVKNGKSEREIVPFALLDTGLRWHTRAFDRKTGEFRDFVLTRIQGSDVLKDAPVSANERADQDIQWTRIVELELVPHPDQLRPEITMLDYGMRDGVLKMNLRAATAGYVLRKWSVDCSPDHNLSGPEYRLWLKDPLALYGVKNALLAPGYRSPDQPRSDGKRTDGGPR
;
A
#
# COMPACT_ATOMS: atom_id res chain seq x y z
N MET A 1 -8.18 -11.03 -35.91
CA MET A 1 -8.27 -9.76 -35.13
C MET A 1 -9.22 -10.00 -33.98
N THR A 2 -8.73 -10.48 -32.86
CA THR A 2 -9.51 -10.71 -31.64
C THR A 2 -8.76 -10.06 -30.50
N HIS A 3 -9.33 -8.97 -29.96
CA HIS A 3 -8.82 -8.25 -28.80
C HIS A 3 -9.00 -9.12 -27.54
N ASP A 4 -7.90 -9.58 -26.98
CA ASP A 4 -7.84 -10.24 -25.66
C ASP A 4 -7.65 -9.18 -24.57
N ASN A 5 -8.75 -8.87 -23.92
CA ASN A 5 -8.84 -7.88 -22.84
C ASN A 5 -8.65 -8.61 -21.50
N ARG A 6 -7.40 -8.88 -21.09
CA ARG A 6 -7.12 -9.45 -19.76
C ARG A 6 -7.18 -8.38 -18.71
N HIS A 7 -8.32 -8.27 -18.06
CA HIS A 7 -8.51 -7.45 -16.86
C HIS A 7 -7.61 -7.95 -15.72
N LEU A 8 -6.87 -7.04 -15.14
CA LEU A 8 -6.17 -7.19 -13.85
C LEU A 8 -7.19 -7.53 -12.77
N ILE A 9 -7.18 -8.77 -12.30
CA ILE A 9 -8.02 -9.23 -11.19
C ILE A 9 -7.37 -8.77 -9.89
N LEU A 10 -7.90 -7.72 -9.29
CA LEU A 10 -7.66 -7.38 -7.89
C LEU A 10 -8.35 -8.45 -7.01
N PRO A 11 -7.78 -8.82 -5.84
CA PRO A 11 -8.36 -9.86 -5.01
C PRO A 11 -9.75 -9.45 -4.52
N LYS A 12 -10.78 -10.21 -4.91
CA LYS A 12 -12.14 -10.08 -4.37
C LYS A 12 -12.15 -10.55 -2.92
N ILE A 13 -12.26 -9.61 -2.01
CA ILE A 13 -12.67 -9.91 -0.63
C ILE A 13 -14.16 -10.28 -0.70
N TYR A 14 -14.47 -11.53 -0.46
CA TYR A 14 -15.85 -12.00 -0.37
C TYR A 14 -16.48 -11.46 0.91
N ILE A 15 -17.39 -10.51 0.78
CA ILE A 15 -18.31 -10.07 1.83
C ILE A 15 -19.60 -10.87 1.68
N CYS A 16 -20.09 -11.41 2.79
CA CYS A 16 -21.33 -12.18 2.91
C CYS A 16 -22.53 -11.42 2.29
N PRO A 17 -23.35 -12.03 1.45
CA PRO A 17 -24.44 -11.33 0.78
C PRO A 17 -25.67 -11.24 1.71
N LEU A 18 -25.85 -10.09 2.36
CA LEU A 18 -27.17 -9.64 2.79
C LEU A 18 -27.62 -8.58 1.76
N GLU A 19 -28.32 -9.02 0.76
CA GLU A 19 -28.97 -8.15 -0.23
C GLU A 19 -30.04 -7.29 0.47
N ASN A 20 -29.77 -5.99 0.64
CA ASN A 20 -30.74 -5.04 1.11
C ASN A 20 -31.21 -4.16 -0.06
N LYS A 21 -32.51 -4.20 -0.36
CA LYS A 21 -33.14 -3.46 -1.46
C LYS A 21 -32.85 -1.94 -1.44
N TYR A 22 -32.59 -1.39 -0.26
CA TYR A 22 -32.20 0.01 -0.06
C TYR A 22 -30.77 0.32 -0.52
N HIS A 23 -29.88 -0.63 -0.47
CA HIS A 23 -28.48 -0.45 -0.94
C HIS A 23 -28.42 -0.27 -2.47
N LYS A 24 -29.28 -0.96 -3.21
CA LYS A 24 -29.39 -0.82 -4.67
C LYS A 24 -29.95 0.52 -5.14
N MET A 25 -30.89 1.12 -4.38
CA MET A 25 -31.49 2.43 -4.74
C MET A 25 -30.52 3.60 -4.47
N SER A 26 -29.75 3.54 -3.38
CA SER A 26 -28.75 4.58 -3.08
C SER A 26 -27.54 4.54 -4.04
N THR A 27 -27.14 3.35 -4.47
CA THR A 27 -26.03 3.16 -5.40
C THR A 27 -26.34 3.76 -6.78
N ASN A 28 -27.56 3.63 -7.29
CA ASN A 28 -27.97 4.25 -8.56
C ASN A 28 -27.94 5.79 -8.48
N ARG A 29 -28.45 6.37 -7.39
CA ARG A 29 -28.42 7.83 -7.20
C ARG A 29 -27.02 8.40 -7.06
N LEU A 30 -26.07 7.64 -6.46
CA LEU A 30 -24.67 8.07 -6.39
C LEU A 30 -23.99 8.13 -7.77
N GLN A 31 -24.43 7.31 -8.74
CA GLN A 31 -23.88 7.31 -10.10
C GLN A 31 -24.34 8.54 -10.90
N ASP A 32 -25.50 9.10 -10.56
CA ASP A 32 -26.08 10.28 -11.21
C ASP A 32 -25.44 11.59 -10.73
N LEU A 33 -24.64 11.56 -9.63
CA LEU A 33 -23.98 12.74 -9.11
C LEU A 33 -22.70 13.06 -9.89
N GLY A 34 -22.47 14.34 -10.14
CA GLY A 34 -21.18 14.81 -10.63
C GLY A 34 -20.04 14.51 -9.65
N HIS A 35 -18.82 14.33 -10.15
CA HIS A 35 -17.66 13.97 -9.34
C HIS A 35 -17.48 14.83 -8.08
N ALA A 36 -17.50 16.15 -8.22
CA ALA A 36 -17.35 17.07 -7.10
C ALA A 36 -18.44 16.92 -6.04
N GLN A 37 -19.67 16.61 -6.45
CA GLN A 37 -20.78 16.39 -5.51
C GLN A 37 -20.64 15.03 -4.81
N ARG A 38 -20.24 14.00 -5.56
CA ARG A 38 -19.98 12.68 -5.00
C ARG A 38 -18.85 12.72 -3.96
N ASP A 39 -17.78 13.47 -4.20
CA ASP A 39 -16.68 13.66 -3.24
C ASP A 39 -17.17 14.33 -1.96
N ARG A 40 -18.08 15.31 -2.06
CA ARG A 40 -18.68 15.94 -0.89
C ARG A 40 -19.61 15.00 -0.11
N MET A 41 -20.37 14.14 -0.79
CA MET A 41 -21.17 13.09 -0.15
C MET A 41 -20.29 12.10 0.60
N ALA A 42 -19.20 11.64 -0.02
CA ALA A 42 -18.24 10.75 0.62
C ALA A 42 -17.59 11.39 1.85
N TYR A 43 -17.25 12.68 1.78
CA TYR A 43 -16.71 13.40 2.93
C TYR A 43 -17.72 13.55 4.07
N ILE A 44 -18.99 13.82 3.76
CA ILE A 44 -20.07 13.88 4.77
C ILE A 44 -20.16 12.53 5.49
N GLU A 45 -20.21 11.44 4.73
CA GLU A 45 -20.32 10.11 5.31
C GLU A 45 -19.11 9.74 6.16
N LEU A 46 -17.92 10.01 5.67
CA LEU A 46 -16.67 9.76 6.36
C LEU A 46 -16.59 10.52 7.70
N ARG A 47 -17.02 11.80 7.73
CA ARG A 47 -17.09 12.58 8.96
C ARG A 47 -18.12 12.02 9.94
N LEU A 48 -19.33 11.72 9.48
CA LEU A 48 -20.38 11.15 10.32
C LEU A 48 -19.94 9.81 10.91
N TRP A 49 -19.38 8.93 10.09
CA TRP A 49 -19.04 7.57 10.53
C TRP A 49 -17.87 7.54 11.51
N PHE A 50 -16.79 8.26 11.21
CA PHE A 50 -15.53 8.13 11.96
C PHE A 50 -15.28 9.25 12.98
N VAL A 51 -15.99 10.38 12.88
CA VAL A 51 -15.91 11.48 13.85
C VAL A 51 -17.19 11.66 14.63
N GLY A 52 -18.30 11.15 14.10
CA GLY A 52 -19.62 11.22 14.73
C GLY A 52 -20.42 12.47 14.37
N GLU A 53 -19.77 13.50 13.81
CA GLU A 53 -20.42 14.78 13.51
C GLU A 53 -19.83 15.50 12.30
N ILE A 54 -20.63 16.40 11.72
CA ILE A 54 -20.19 17.35 10.69
C ILE A 54 -20.96 18.67 10.80
N ARG A 55 -20.26 19.77 10.61
CA ARG A 55 -20.84 21.13 10.50
C ARG A 55 -20.83 21.60 9.07
N ARG A 56 -21.75 22.53 8.71
CA ARG A 56 -21.75 23.17 7.40
C ARG A 56 -20.41 23.83 7.07
N GLN A 57 -19.76 24.40 8.08
CA GLN A 57 -18.46 25.05 7.93
C GLN A 57 -17.35 24.05 7.57
N ASP A 58 -17.39 22.82 8.08
CA ASP A 58 -16.38 21.81 7.74
C ASP A 58 -16.42 21.49 6.24
N LEU A 59 -17.64 21.37 5.70
CA LEU A 59 -17.84 21.13 4.28
C LEU A 59 -17.46 22.35 3.44
N ALA A 60 -17.87 23.55 3.86
CA ALA A 60 -17.57 24.80 3.18
C ALA A 60 -16.06 25.06 3.10
N LEU A 61 -15.34 24.90 4.21
CA LEU A 61 -13.89 25.05 4.28
C LEU A 61 -13.16 24.00 3.46
N ARG A 62 -13.58 22.73 3.55
CA ARG A 62 -12.92 21.63 2.84
C ARG A 62 -12.97 21.76 1.32
N PHE A 63 -14.08 22.22 0.79
CA PHE A 63 -14.33 22.27 -0.66
C PHE A 63 -14.36 23.69 -1.24
N GLY A 64 -14.09 24.72 -0.45
CA GLY A 64 -14.12 26.10 -0.92
C GLY A 64 -15.50 26.55 -1.39
N ILE A 65 -16.59 25.97 -0.84
CA ILE A 65 -17.97 26.27 -1.25
C ILE A 65 -18.67 27.20 -0.26
N GLN A 66 -19.72 27.87 -0.74
CA GLN A 66 -20.56 28.72 0.09
C GLN A 66 -21.38 27.87 1.08
N THR A 67 -21.67 28.40 2.27
CA THR A 67 -22.46 27.73 3.32
C THR A 67 -23.83 27.27 2.80
N ALA A 68 -24.46 28.04 1.89
CA ALA A 68 -25.72 27.64 1.26
C ALA A 68 -25.59 26.37 0.40
N ALA A 69 -24.46 26.19 -0.30
CA ALA A 69 -24.15 24.96 -1.04
C ALA A 69 -23.91 23.79 -0.09
N ALA A 70 -23.14 24.00 0.98
CA ALA A 70 -22.94 22.99 2.03
C ALA A 70 -24.28 22.54 2.65
N THR A 71 -25.21 23.45 2.88
CA THR A 71 -26.55 23.12 3.41
C THR A 71 -27.34 22.25 2.42
N ARG A 72 -27.29 22.56 1.12
CA ARG A 72 -27.93 21.73 0.09
C ARG A 72 -27.33 20.33 0.02
N ASP A 73 -26.00 20.22 0.09
CA ASP A 73 -25.31 18.92 0.06
C ASP A 73 -25.66 18.07 1.30
N LEU A 74 -25.72 18.65 2.50
CA LEU A 74 -26.18 17.94 3.71
C LEU A 74 -27.65 17.53 3.61
N GLY A 75 -28.50 18.38 3.00
CA GLY A 75 -29.89 18.04 2.69
C GLY A 75 -29.99 16.85 1.73
N LEU A 76 -29.23 16.89 0.65
CA LEU A 76 -29.17 15.81 -0.34
C LEU A 76 -28.67 14.49 0.28
N TYR A 77 -27.62 14.56 1.11
CA TYR A 77 -27.15 13.37 1.85
C TYR A 77 -28.26 12.80 2.73
N LYS A 78 -29.01 13.65 3.45
CA LYS A 78 -30.14 13.24 4.28
C LYS A 78 -31.28 12.60 3.46
N GLU A 79 -31.55 13.10 2.27
CA GLU A 79 -32.54 12.49 1.35
C GLU A 79 -32.10 11.11 0.85
N MET A 80 -30.80 10.93 0.59
CA MET A 80 -30.25 9.66 0.11
C MET A 80 -30.10 8.63 1.22
N ALA A 81 -29.76 9.04 2.43
CA ALA A 81 -29.51 8.19 3.59
C ALA A 81 -30.11 8.80 4.88
N PRO A 82 -31.45 8.88 5.00
CA PRO A 82 -32.11 9.56 6.10
C PRO A 82 -31.78 8.98 7.49
N ALA A 83 -31.44 7.69 7.55
CA ALA A 83 -31.06 7.01 8.78
C ALA A 83 -29.61 7.27 9.22
N ASN A 84 -28.78 7.86 8.34
CA ASN A 84 -27.36 8.08 8.60
C ASN A 84 -27.06 9.41 9.27
N ILE A 85 -28.00 10.36 9.28
CA ILE A 85 -27.76 11.74 9.68
C ILE A 85 -28.96 12.30 10.45
N GLU A 86 -28.68 12.88 11.61
CA GLU A 86 -29.65 13.62 12.41
C GLU A 86 -29.13 15.05 12.63
N TYR A 87 -30.04 16.03 12.82
CA TYR A 87 -29.66 17.40 13.12
C TYR A 87 -29.90 17.70 14.58
N ASP A 88 -28.83 18.01 15.32
CA ASP A 88 -28.93 18.51 16.68
C ASP A 88 -29.08 20.04 16.67
N GLY A 89 -30.26 20.51 16.98
CA GLY A 89 -30.59 21.92 17.02
C GLY A 89 -29.88 22.68 18.16
N SER A 90 -29.47 21.99 19.24
CA SER A 90 -28.77 22.60 20.37
C SER A 90 -27.34 22.98 20.04
N SER A 91 -26.61 22.07 19.44
CA SER A 91 -25.22 22.28 18.99
C SER A 91 -25.10 22.85 17.57
N LYS A 92 -26.21 22.94 16.84
CA LYS A 92 -26.27 23.31 15.40
C LYS A 92 -25.36 22.44 14.52
N THR A 93 -25.26 21.16 14.88
CA THR A 93 -24.36 20.18 14.24
C THR A 93 -25.20 19.02 13.68
N TYR A 94 -24.73 18.43 12.60
CA TYR A 94 -25.27 17.17 12.10
C TYR A 94 -24.48 16.03 12.75
N ILE A 95 -25.21 15.06 13.33
CA ILE A 95 -24.65 13.92 14.06
C ILE A 95 -25.00 12.62 13.35
N ILE A 96 -24.22 11.59 13.64
CA ILE A 96 -24.46 10.24 13.11
C ILE A 96 -25.81 9.69 13.59
N GLY A 97 -26.59 9.15 12.66
CA GLY A 97 -27.87 8.51 12.97
C GLY A 97 -27.69 7.13 13.62
N ARG A 98 -28.66 6.75 14.46
CA ARG A 98 -28.60 5.51 15.27
C ARG A 98 -28.53 4.22 14.46
N THR A 99 -29.08 4.20 13.26
CA THR A 99 -29.13 3.03 12.38
C THR A 99 -28.31 3.25 11.12
N PHE A 100 -27.14 3.84 11.31
CA PHE A 100 -26.19 4.18 10.24
C PHE A 100 -25.84 2.97 9.35
N LYS A 101 -25.91 3.17 8.02
CA LYS A 101 -25.48 2.18 7.02
C LYS A 101 -24.69 2.89 5.94
N PRO A 102 -23.40 2.58 5.76
CA PRO A 102 -22.55 3.30 4.80
C PRO A 102 -23.07 3.13 3.37
N MET A 103 -23.05 4.22 2.61
CA MET A 103 -23.28 4.23 1.16
C MET A 103 -21.99 4.06 0.37
N PHE A 104 -20.85 4.41 0.99
CA PHE A 104 -19.53 4.30 0.40
C PHE A 104 -18.74 3.18 1.05
N ASP A 105 -17.91 2.51 0.25
CA ASP A 105 -16.95 1.52 0.75
C ASP A 105 -15.61 2.23 1.00
N PHE A 106 -15.24 2.36 2.27
CA PHE A 106 -13.99 2.96 2.69
C PHE A 106 -13.01 1.88 3.15
N PRO A 107 -11.90 1.64 2.44
CA PRO A 107 -10.83 0.80 2.93
C PRO A 107 -10.26 1.36 4.25
N ALA A 108 -10.09 0.52 5.26
CA ALA A 108 -9.62 0.95 6.59
C ALA A 108 -8.28 1.72 6.52
N GLU A 109 -7.35 1.28 5.68
CA GLU A 109 -6.06 1.95 5.45
C GLU A 109 -6.24 3.40 4.98
N ARG A 110 -7.20 3.65 4.08
CA ARG A 110 -7.49 5.00 3.59
C ARG A 110 -8.11 5.89 4.67
N VAL A 111 -8.98 5.33 5.51
CA VAL A 111 -9.55 6.05 6.65
C VAL A 111 -8.48 6.42 7.66
N LEU A 112 -7.60 5.47 8.02
CA LEU A 112 -6.49 5.71 8.93
C LEU A 112 -5.53 6.77 8.39
N THR A 113 -5.19 6.72 7.10
CA THR A 113 -4.37 7.75 6.44
C THR A 113 -5.05 9.12 6.52
N TRP A 114 -6.36 9.18 6.24
CA TRP A 114 -7.09 10.43 6.36
C TRP A 114 -7.12 10.98 7.79
N LEU A 115 -7.36 10.14 8.79
CA LEU A 115 -7.40 10.55 10.19
C LEU A 115 -6.03 11.06 10.68
N SER A 116 -4.96 10.55 10.13
CA SER A 116 -3.60 10.83 10.58
C SER A 116 -2.88 11.91 9.77
N GLU A 117 -3.00 11.90 8.45
CA GLU A 117 -2.25 12.76 7.52
C GLU A 117 -3.14 13.77 6.78
N GLY A 118 -4.46 13.59 6.80
CA GLY A 118 -5.41 14.36 6.02
C GLY A 118 -5.52 13.91 4.57
N PHE A 119 -6.03 14.81 3.74
CA PHE A 119 -6.25 14.52 2.31
C PHE A 119 -5.02 14.79 1.43
N GLY A 120 -3.88 15.16 2.03
CA GLY A 120 -2.66 15.47 1.29
C GLY A 120 -2.68 16.84 0.60
N ASP A 121 -3.62 17.71 0.95
CA ASP A 121 -3.80 19.05 0.39
C ASP A 121 -3.03 20.15 1.15
N GLY A 122 -2.13 19.74 2.05
CA GLY A 122 -1.30 20.65 2.86
C GLY A 122 -2.01 21.20 4.10
N GLU A 123 -3.28 20.90 4.31
CA GLU A 123 -4.03 21.35 5.48
C GLU A 123 -3.79 20.42 6.68
N PRO A 124 -3.36 20.96 7.85
CA PRO A 124 -3.12 20.15 9.03
C PRO A 124 -4.41 19.52 9.57
N VAL A 125 -4.42 18.20 9.69
CA VAL A 125 -5.58 17.39 10.16
C VAL A 125 -5.93 17.64 11.61
N ARG A 126 -4.93 17.93 12.44
CA ARG A 126 -5.02 17.98 13.92
C ARG A 126 -6.10 18.90 14.46
N SER A 127 -6.54 19.90 13.69
CA SER A 127 -7.53 20.88 14.18
C SER A 127 -8.99 20.51 13.87
N ARG A 128 -9.26 19.52 12.99
CA ARG A 128 -10.60 19.31 12.44
C ARG A 128 -11.32 18.05 12.91
N THR A 129 -10.60 17.02 13.32
CA THR A 129 -11.24 15.76 13.76
C THR A 129 -11.27 15.59 15.27
N GLY A 130 -10.38 16.27 16.01
CA GLY A 130 -10.20 16.05 17.46
C GLY A 130 -9.57 14.71 17.81
N ILE A 131 -9.23 13.88 16.81
CA ILE A 131 -8.60 12.58 17.00
C ILE A 131 -7.08 12.75 16.91
N THR A 132 -6.38 12.35 17.98
CA THR A 132 -4.91 12.40 18.02
C THR A 132 -4.36 11.12 17.40
N CYS A 133 -3.57 11.26 16.34
CA CYS A 133 -2.81 10.16 15.73
C CYS A 133 -1.31 10.48 15.82
N ASP A 134 -0.51 9.49 16.23
CA ASP A 134 0.95 9.59 16.22
C ASP A 134 1.50 8.60 15.19
N ILE A 135 2.14 9.17 14.14
CA ILE A 135 2.76 8.37 13.08
C ILE A 135 4.23 8.74 13.05
N PRO A 136 5.12 7.79 13.33
CA PRO A 136 6.54 8.02 13.22
C PRO A 136 6.93 8.45 11.80
N ASN A 137 7.75 9.49 11.69
CA ASN A 137 8.27 9.94 10.41
C ASN A 137 9.08 8.83 9.73
N LYS A 138 8.95 8.69 8.43
CA LYS A 138 9.84 7.82 7.64
C LYS A 138 11.27 8.35 7.75
N LEU A 139 12.24 7.44 7.96
CA LEU A 139 13.66 7.78 8.19
C LEU A 139 14.33 8.54 7.04
N GLY A 140 13.78 8.48 5.83
CA GLY A 140 14.31 9.19 4.68
C GLY A 140 13.23 9.41 3.64
N GLN A 141 13.19 10.64 3.12
CA GLN A 141 12.28 11.01 2.04
C GLN A 141 13.08 11.32 0.78
N PRO A 142 12.62 10.93 -0.42
CA PRO A 142 13.28 11.29 -1.65
C PRO A 142 13.14 12.80 -1.90
N ASP A 143 14.13 13.38 -2.57
CA ASP A 143 14.03 14.71 -3.11
C ASP A 143 12.85 14.79 -4.10
N LEU A 144 12.03 15.83 -3.99
CA LEU A 144 10.82 15.98 -4.82
C LEU A 144 11.17 16.18 -6.30
N SER A 145 12.29 16.80 -6.63
CA SER A 145 12.72 16.97 -8.02
C SER A 145 13.12 15.64 -8.65
N VAL A 146 13.79 14.78 -7.90
CA VAL A 146 14.12 13.41 -8.28
C VAL A 146 12.85 12.58 -8.46
N LEU A 147 11.95 12.61 -7.48
CA LEU A 147 10.68 11.89 -7.56
C LEU A 147 9.89 12.33 -8.80
N ALA A 148 9.75 13.63 -9.02
CA ALA A 148 9.05 14.19 -10.18
C ALA A 148 9.69 13.80 -11.52
N SER A 149 11.02 13.73 -11.59
CA SER A 149 11.73 13.27 -12.79
C SER A 149 11.47 11.80 -13.08
N VAL A 150 11.57 10.95 -12.06
CA VAL A 150 11.32 9.51 -12.18
C VAL A 150 9.86 9.24 -12.56
N THR A 151 8.89 9.88 -11.90
CA THR A 151 7.47 9.68 -12.19
C THR A 151 7.09 10.17 -13.58
N ARG A 152 7.66 11.28 -14.05
CA ARG A 152 7.48 11.74 -15.44
C ARG A 152 8.07 10.74 -16.44
N ALA A 153 9.26 10.20 -16.16
CA ALA A 153 9.86 9.19 -17.04
C ALA A 153 8.99 7.92 -17.12
N ILE A 154 8.41 7.46 -16.00
CA ILE A 154 7.44 6.35 -15.97
C ILE A 154 6.21 6.68 -16.79
N SER A 155 5.61 7.86 -16.59
CA SER A 155 4.38 8.30 -17.27
C SER A 155 4.57 8.43 -18.78
N HIS A 156 5.71 8.99 -19.20
CA HIS A 156 6.04 9.20 -20.62
C HIS A 156 6.74 8.00 -21.26
N LYS A 157 6.99 6.93 -20.51
CA LYS A 157 7.70 5.72 -20.98
C LYS A 157 9.02 6.06 -21.66
N CYS A 158 9.84 6.87 -20.99
CA CYS A 158 11.16 7.27 -21.46
C CYS A 158 12.25 6.98 -20.42
N SER A 159 13.52 7.11 -20.82
CA SER A 159 14.64 6.91 -19.91
C SER A 159 14.94 8.16 -19.08
N VAL A 160 15.67 7.96 -17.99
CA VAL A 160 16.18 9.04 -17.14
C VAL A 160 17.65 8.78 -16.82
N ARG A 161 18.47 9.82 -16.96
CA ARG A 161 19.85 9.79 -16.50
C ARG A 161 19.88 10.16 -15.03
N ILE A 162 20.58 9.35 -14.22
CA ILE A 162 20.67 9.56 -12.78
C ILE A 162 22.11 9.57 -12.30
N LYS A 163 22.41 10.42 -11.32
CA LYS A 163 23.63 10.35 -10.51
C LYS A 163 23.30 9.52 -9.28
N TYR A 164 23.78 8.28 -9.24
CA TYR A 164 23.39 7.29 -8.22
C TYR A 164 24.54 6.94 -7.29
N GLN A 165 24.25 6.81 -6.00
CA GLN A 165 25.20 6.38 -4.98
C GLN A 165 24.89 4.96 -4.52
N SER A 166 25.71 4.02 -4.94
CA SER A 166 25.60 2.60 -4.58
C SER A 166 26.42 2.28 -3.34
N VAL A 167 25.94 1.38 -2.49
CA VAL A 167 26.69 0.89 -1.31
C VAL A 167 27.96 0.15 -1.74
N LYS A 168 27.89 -0.63 -2.83
CA LYS A 168 29.04 -1.45 -3.28
C LYS A 168 30.04 -0.64 -4.13
N ASN A 169 29.53 0.21 -5.03
CA ASN A 169 30.35 0.78 -6.10
C ASN A 169 30.49 2.32 -6.00
N GLY A 170 29.99 2.94 -4.93
CA GLY A 170 30.03 4.38 -4.75
C GLY A 170 29.21 5.15 -5.79
N LYS A 171 29.74 6.34 -6.19
CA LYS A 171 29.09 7.24 -7.13
C LYS A 171 29.18 6.71 -8.57
N SER A 172 28.09 6.79 -9.31
CA SER A 172 28.04 6.42 -10.73
C SER A 172 26.94 7.18 -11.46
N GLU A 173 27.16 7.47 -12.73
CA GLU A 173 26.07 7.88 -13.62
C GLU A 173 25.46 6.65 -14.26
N ARG A 174 24.13 6.66 -14.40
CA ARG A 174 23.38 5.60 -15.03
C ARG A 174 22.25 6.17 -15.86
N GLU A 175 21.97 5.51 -16.95
CA GLU A 175 20.73 5.71 -17.69
C GLU A 175 19.81 4.52 -17.41
N ILE A 176 18.65 4.82 -16.85
CA ILE A 176 17.67 3.81 -16.46
C ILE A 176 16.32 4.06 -17.15
N VAL A 177 15.57 2.99 -17.39
CA VAL A 177 14.20 3.04 -17.89
C VAL A 177 13.28 2.63 -16.75
N PRO A 178 12.78 3.60 -15.97
CA PRO A 178 11.93 3.31 -14.82
C PRO A 178 10.50 2.98 -15.27
N PHE A 179 9.81 2.06 -14.56
CA PHE A 179 8.44 1.71 -14.88
C PHE A 179 7.54 1.51 -13.66
N ALA A 180 8.09 1.46 -12.44
CA ALA A 180 7.29 1.35 -11.21
C ALA A 180 7.97 2.02 -10.02
N LEU A 181 7.15 2.42 -9.04
CA LEU A 181 7.59 2.79 -7.71
C LEU A 181 7.30 1.64 -6.74
N LEU A 182 8.24 1.39 -5.81
CA LEU A 182 8.14 0.36 -4.79
C LEU A 182 8.30 0.97 -3.40
N ASP A 183 7.30 0.80 -2.54
CA ASP A 183 7.46 1.02 -1.10
C ASP A 183 7.87 -0.28 -0.42
N THR A 184 9.09 -0.34 0.07
CA THR A 184 9.61 -1.50 0.82
C THR A 184 9.32 -1.41 2.33
N GLY A 185 8.54 -0.41 2.75
CA GLY A 185 8.26 -0.09 4.15
C GLY A 185 9.36 0.72 4.82
N LEU A 186 10.60 0.56 4.41
CA LEU A 186 11.75 1.33 4.90
C LEU A 186 12.12 2.50 3.99
N ARG A 187 12.00 2.30 2.68
CA ARG A 187 12.43 3.26 1.65
C ARG A 187 11.65 3.08 0.37
N TRP A 188 11.48 4.18 -0.35
CA TRP A 188 10.98 4.17 -1.71
C TRP A 188 12.08 3.82 -2.72
N HIS A 189 11.73 2.95 -3.66
CA HIS A 189 12.57 2.57 -4.79
C HIS A 189 11.82 2.84 -6.09
N THR A 190 12.59 2.98 -7.18
CA THR A 190 12.05 2.78 -8.52
C THR A 190 12.60 1.49 -9.10
N ARG A 191 11.70 0.68 -9.69
CA ARG A 191 12.08 -0.48 -10.50
C ARG A 191 12.34 -0.02 -11.91
N ALA A 192 13.50 -0.37 -12.46
CA ALA A 192 13.94 0.11 -13.75
C ALA A 192 14.85 -0.92 -14.45
N PHE A 193 14.91 -0.84 -15.77
CA PHE A 193 16.01 -1.44 -16.54
C PHE A 193 17.23 -0.55 -16.45
N ASP A 194 18.37 -1.10 -16.06
CA ASP A 194 19.66 -0.41 -15.97
C ASP A 194 20.44 -0.65 -17.26
N ARG A 195 20.52 0.35 -18.15
CA ARG A 195 21.24 0.26 -19.42
C ARG A 195 22.74 -0.04 -19.26
N LYS A 196 23.31 0.34 -18.10
CA LYS A 196 24.72 0.06 -17.81
C LYS A 196 25.00 -1.43 -17.59
N THR A 197 24.06 -2.16 -16.98
CA THR A 197 24.24 -3.58 -16.64
C THR A 197 23.40 -4.52 -17.49
N GLY A 198 22.46 -3.99 -18.28
CA GLY A 198 21.53 -4.79 -19.06
C GLY A 198 20.52 -5.57 -18.22
N GLU A 199 20.23 -5.13 -16.97
CA GLU A 199 19.38 -5.85 -16.04
C GLU A 199 18.31 -4.98 -15.40
N PHE A 200 17.21 -5.61 -15.01
CA PHE A 200 16.19 -4.97 -14.16
C PHE A 200 16.65 -4.92 -12.70
N ARG A 201 16.58 -3.73 -12.11
CA ARG A 201 17.05 -3.45 -10.75
C ARG A 201 16.14 -2.48 -10.00
N ASP A 202 16.30 -2.47 -8.68
CA ASP A 202 15.66 -1.51 -7.78
C ASP A 202 16.65 -0.41 -7.42
N PHE A 203 16.28 0.84 -7.67
CA PHE A 203 17.06 2.02 -7.30
C PHE A 203 16.40 2.74 -6.14
N VAL A 204 17.12 2.89 -5.04
CA VAL A 204 16.64 3.64 -3.86
C VAL A 204 16.55 5.11 -4.21
N LEU A 205 15.38 5.73 -4.12
CA LEU A 205 15.16 7.12 -4.55
C LEU A 205 16.03 8.12 -3.78
N THR A 206 16.22 7.92 -2.46
CA THR A 206 17.07 8.79 -1.63
C THR A 206 18.57 8.71 -1.97
N ARG A 207 18.99 7.78 -2.81
CA ARG A 207 20.37 7.65 -3.29
C ARG A 207 20.62 8.28 -4.65
N ILE A 208 19.58 8.83 -5.26
CA ILE A 208 19.68 9.58 -6.51
C ILE A 208 19.97 11.04 -6.13
N GLN A 209 21.16 11.52 -6.55
CA GLN A 209 21.65 12.87 -6.24
C GLN A 209 21.29 13.89 -7.31
N GLY A 210 20.82 13.45 -8.46
CA GLY A 210 20.40 14.26 -9.60
C GLY A 210 19.78 13.39 -10.68
N SER A 211 18.86 13.97 -11.46
CA SER A 211 18.11 13.23 -12.48
C SER A 211 17.68 14.13 -13.63
N ASP A 212 17.91 13.66 -14.87
CA ASP A 212 17.54 14.33 -16.11
C ASP A 212 16.70 13.39 -16.97
N VAL A 213 15.47 13.79 -17.28
CA VAL A 213 14.56 13.01 -18.13
C VAL A 213 14.99 13.12 -19.60
N LEU A 214 15.20 11.99 -20.26
CA LEU A 214 15.63 11.89 -21.65
C LEU A 214 14.43 11.57 -22.53
N LYS A 215 13.65 12.58 -22.90
CA LYS A 215 12.37 12.41 -23.63
C LYS A 215 12.55 11.77 -25.01
N ASP A 216 13.66 12.08 -25.68
CA ASP A 216 13.92 11.66 -27.06
C ASP A 216 14.73 10.35 -27.15
N ALA A 217 15.10 9.76 -26.01
CA ALA A 217 15.81 8.49 -25.97
C ALA A 217 14.83 7.32 -26.15
N PRO A 218 14.92 6.54 -27.23
CA PRO A 218 14.00 5.43 -27.48
C PRO A 218 14.14 4.35 -26.41
N VAL A 219 13.02 3.76 -26.03
CA VAL A 219 12.95 2.61 -25.11
C VAL A 219 12.75 1.35 -25.93
N SER A 220 13.71 0.46 -25.87
CA SER A 220 13.70 -0.81 -26.59
C SER A 220 12.69 -1.79 -25.97
N ALA A 221 12.27 -2.78 -26.75
CA ALA A 221 11.26 -3.75 -26.28
C ALA A 221 11.75 -4.53 -25.04
N ASN A 222 13.03 -4.91 -25.01
CA ASN A 222 13.66 -5.65 -23.91
C ASN A 222 13.86 -4.83 -22.61
N GLU A 223 13.63 -3.51 -22.63
CA GLU A 223 13.75 -2.62 -21.47
C GLU A 223 12.40 -2.43 -20.75
N ARG A 224 11.30 -2.98 -21.28
CA ARG A 224 9.95 -2.79 -20.78
C ARG A 224 9.63 -3.69 -19.59
N ALA A 225 8.67 -3.27 -18.79
CA ALA A 225 8.23 -3.98 -17.58
C ALA A 225 7.77 -5.42 -17.82
N ASP A 226 7.20 -5.72 -18.99
CA ASP A 226 6.74 -7.06 -19.38
C ASP A 226 7.89 -8.05 -19.61
N GLN A 227 9.11 -7.55 -19.82
CA GLN A 227 10.33 -8.36 -19.96
C GLN A 227 11.01 -8.64 -18.62
N ASP A 228 10.58 -8.01 -17.55
CA ASP A 228 11.12 -8.26 -16.22
C ASP A 228 10.42 -9.47 -15.57
N ILE A 229 11.07 -10.63 -15.63
CA ILE A 229 10.56 -11.88 -15.05
C ILE A 229 10.27 -11.72 -13.55
N GLN A 230 11.07 -10.95 -12.80
CA GLN A 230 10.82 -10.73 -11.37
C GLN A 230 9.58 -9.85 -11.12
N TRP A 231 9.26 -8.97 -12.04
CA TRP A 231 8.08 -8.11 -11.96
C TRP A 231 6.80 -8.83 -12.40
N THR A 232 6.88 -9.61 -13.46
CA THR A 232 5.73 -10.31 -14.04
C THR A 232 5.37 -11.59 -13.28
N ARG A 233 6.36 -12.25 -12.67
CA ARG A 233 6.15 -13.44 -11.85
C ARG A 233 5.43 -13.11 -10.55
N ILE A 234 4.32 -13.79 -10.28
CA ILE A 234 3.64 -13.79 -8.98
C ILE A 234 4.09 -15.02 -8.19
N VAL A 235 4.43 -14.82 -6.96
CA VAL A 235 4.68 -15.89 -5.98
C VAL A 235 3.48 -16.00 -5.04
N GLU A 236 2.98 -17.19 -4.88
CA GLU A 236 1.88 -17.52 -3.98
C GLU A 236 2.48 -17.98 -2.65
N LEU A 237 2.13 -17.29 -1.57
CA LEU A 237 2.67 -17.52 -0.24
C LEU A 237 1.56 -17.97 0.70
N GLU A 238 1.84 -18.99 1.50
CA GLU A 238 1.01 -19.40 2.63
C GLU A 238 1.75 -19.07 3.93
N LEU A 239 1.23 -18.05 4.63
CA LEU A 239 1.74 -17.66 5.95
C LEU A 239 0.84 -18.27 7.03
N VAL A 240 1.47 -18.84 8.05
CA VAL A 240 0.76 -19.42 9.20
C VAL A 240 1.28 -18.76 10.48
N PRO A 241 0.55 -18.87 11.61
CA PRO A 241 1.11 -18.49 12.90
C PRO A 241 2.43 -19.20 13.12
N HIS A 242 3.43 -18.47 13.65
CA HIS A 242 4.72 -19.09 13.94
C HIS A 242 4.54 -20.27 14.93
N PRO A 243 5.11 -21.45 14.67
CA PRO A 243 4.88 -22.67 15.49
C PRO A 243 5.22 -22.52 16.97
N ASP A 244 6.16 -21.66 17.33
CA ASP A 244 6.60 -21.45 18.72
C ASP A 244 5.65 -20.56 19.54
N GLN A 245 4.53 -20.11 18.96
CA GLN A 245 3.58 -19.28 19.68
C GLN A 245 2.71 -20.08 20.64
N LEU A 246 2.59 -19.58 21.88
CA LEU A 246 1.70 -20.16 22.90
C LEU A 246 0.22 -20.03 22.55
N ARG A 247 -0.13 -18.97 21.78
CA ARG A 247 -1.52 -18.62 21.43
C ARG A 247 -1.62 -18.24 19.96
N PRO A 248 -1.56 -19.20 19.05
CA PRO A 248 -1.63 -18.93 17.60
C PRO A 248 -2.96 -18.31 17.17
N GLU A 249 -4.05 -18.54 17.92
CA GLU A 249 -5.36 -17.96 17.67
C GLU A 249 -5.36 -16.42 17.68
N ILE A 250 -4.49 -15.79 18.46
CA ILE A 250 -4.35 -14.32 18.47
C ILE A 250 -3.75 -13.85 17.13
N THR A 251 -2.74 -14.52 16.63
CA THR A 251 -2.15 -14.21 15.32
C THR A 251 -3.17 -14.43 14.19
N MET A 252 -3.99 -15.48 14.29
CA MET A 252 -5.07 -15.70 13.32
C MET A 252 -6.08 -14.54 13.33
N LEU A 253 -6.40 -14.02 14.51
CA LEU A 253 -7.30 -12.87 14.68
C LEU A 253 -6.66 -11.58 14.12
N ASP A 254 -5.40 -11.29 14.50
CA ASP A 254 -4.67 -10.08 14.08
C ASP A 254 -4.56 -9.95 12.57
N TYR A 255 -4.39 -11.07 11.86
CA TYR A 255 -4.21 -11.10 10.41
C TYR A 255 -5.44 -11.60 9.63
N GLY A 256 -6.58 -11.81 10.31
CA GLY A 256 -7.82 -12.25 9.67
C GLY A 256 -7.67 -13.57 8.91
N MET A 257 -6.89 -14.52 9.48
CA MET A 257 -6.61 -15.79 8.83
C MET A 257 -7.84 -16.67 8.76
N ARG A 258 -8.04 -17.31 7.63
CA ARG A 258 -9.07 -18.36 7.45
C ARG A 258 -8.39 -19.71 7.56
N ASP A 259 -8.95 -20.62 8.35
CA ASP A 259 -8.42 -21.97 8.56
C ASP A 259 -6.92 -21.97 8.97
N GLY A 260 -6.49 -20.92 9.70
CA GLY A 260 -5.13 -20.78 10.18
C GLY A 260 -4.09 -20.42 9.11
N VAL A 261 -4.51 -20.02 7.91
CA VAL A 261 -3.61 -19.68 6.80
C VAL A 261 -3.96 -18.31 6.23
N LEU A 262 -2.95 -17.49 6.05
CA LEU A 262 -3.02 -16.25 5.27
C LEU A 262 -2.39 -16.50 3.89
N LYS A 263 -3.22 -16.55 2.85
CA LYS A 263 -2.76 -16.69 1.46
C LYS A 263 -2.48 -15.34 0.85
N MET A 264 -1.30 -15.19 0.25
CA MET A 264 -0.88 -13.92 -0.34
C MET A 264 -0.22 -14.14 -1.70
N ASN A 265 -0.51 -13.22 -2.61
CA ASN A 265 0.09 -13.18 -3.93
C ASN A 265 0.98 -11.93 -4.04
N LEU A 266 2.29 -12.12 -4.17
CA LEU A 266 3.27 -11.06 -4.28
C LEU A 266 4.05 -11.15 -5.60
N ARG A 267 4.46 -10.00 -6.13
CA ARG A 267 5.45 -10.01 -7.22
C ARG A 267 6.78 -10.52 -6.69
N ALA A 268 7.47 -11.37 -7.44
CA ALA A 268 8.80 -11.84 -7.06
C ALA A 268 9.76 -10.67 -6.78
N ALA A 269 9.67 -9.58 -7.54
CA ALA A 269 10.45 -8.37 -7.31
C ALA A 269 10.24 -7.72 -5.94
N THR A 270 9.13 -7.97 -5.26
CA THR A 270 8.79 -7.35 -3.98
C THR A 270 8.78 -8.33 -2.80
N ALA A 271 8.74 -9.62 -3.06
CA ALA A 271 8.49 -10.64 -2.03
C ALA A 271 9.48 -10.57 -0.85
N GLY A 272 10.78 -10.51 -1.11
CA GLY A 272 11.78 -10.44 -0.04
C GLY A 272 11.68 -9.17 0.82
N TYR A 273 11.33 -8.03 0.21
CA TYR A 273 11.12 -6.78 0.97
C TYR A 273 9.90 -6.87 1.89
N VAL A 274 8.79 -7.41 1.38
CA VAL A 274 7.54 -7.54 2.13
C VAL A 274 7.69 -8.52 3.29
N LEU A 275 8.27 -9.69 3.06
CA LEU A 275 8.53 -10.68 4.10
C LEU A 275 9.45 -10.13 5.20
N ARG A 276 10.46 -9.34 4.81
CA ARG A 276 11.30 -8.63 5.78
C ARG A 276 10.53 -7.59 6.57
N LYS A 277 9.69 -6.78 5.91
CA LYS A 277 8.88 -5.75 6.57
C LYS A 277 7.96 -6.35 7.62
N TRP A 278 7.41 -7.52 7.36
CA TRP A 278 6.48 -8.20 8.26
C TRP A 278 7.15 -9.14 9.23
N SER A 279 8.49 -9.21 9.26
CA SER A 279 9.27 -10.10 10.09
C SER A 279 8.76 -11.55 9.99
N VAL A 280 8.50 -12.01 8.76
CA VAL A 280 8.08 -13.39 8.52
C VAL A 280 9.32 -14.29 8.63
N ASP A 281 9.27 -15.30 9.50
CA ASP A 281 10.27 -16.35 9.49
C ASP A 281 10.12 -17.18 8.20
N CYS A 282 11.15 -17.19 7.38
CA CYS A 282 11.22 -17.94 6.13
C CYS A 282 12.25 -19.08 6.21
N SER A 283 12.68 -19.44 7.42
CA SER A 283 13.54 -20.62 7.61
C SER A 283 12.73 -21.91 7.40
N PRO A 284 13.35 -22.99 6.88
CA PRO A 284 12.66 -24.26 6.64
C PRO A 284 12.11 -24.92 7.90
N ASP A 285 12.73 -24.65 9.03
CA ASP A 285 12.55 -25.28 10.35
C ASP A 285 12.06 -24.28 11.41
N HIS A 286 11.44 -23.15 11.02
CA HIS A 286 10.90 -22.10 11.89
C HIS A 286 11.84 -21.73 13.05
N ASN A 287 13.13 -21.59 12.77
CA ASN A 287 14.16 -21.47 13.82
C ASN A 287 14.45 -20.03 14.27
N LEU A 288 13.76 -19.03 13.74
CA LEU A 288 13.87 -17.68 14.24
C LEU A 288 12.95 -17.47 15.44
N SER A 289 13.51 -16.98 16.52
CA SER A 289 12.79 -16.72 17.76
C SER A 289 12.77 -15.22 18.06
N GLY A 290 11.69 -14.75 18.67
CA GLY A 290 11.51 -13.34 19.04
C GLY A 290 10.05 -12.90 18.91
N PRO A 291 9.63 -11.86 19.65
CA PRO A 291 8.25 -11.39 19.64
C PRO A 291 7.82 -10.81 18.28
N GLU A 292 8.78 -10.42 17.44
CA GLU A 292 8.55 -9.92 16.10
C GLU A 292 8.16 -11.00 15.08
N TYR A 293 8.56 -12.28 15.32
CA TYR A 293 8.27 -13.39 14.42
C TYR A 293 6.90 -14.00 14.75
N ARG A 294 5.85 -13.33 14.30
CA ARG A 294 4.48 -13.79 14.49
C ARG A 294 4.01 -14.74 13.39
N LEU A 295 4.68 -14.67 12.23
CA LEU A 295 4.33 -15.39 11.02
C LEU A 295 5.49 -16.26 10.57
N TRP A 296 5.16 -17.44 10.05
CA TRP A 296 6.07 -18.35 9.40
C TRP A 296 5.62 -18.64 7.97
N LEU A 297 6.57 -18.67 7.04
CA LEU A 297 6.33 -19.09 5.67
C LEU A 297 6.33 -20.61 5.59
N LYS A 298 5.16 -21.21 5.40
CA LYS A 298 4.95 -22.66 5.42
C LYS A 298 5.78 -23.41 4.39
N ASP A 299 5.97 -22.83 3.20
CA ASP A 299 6.81 -23.40 2.15
C ASP A 299 7.84 -22.37 1.65
N PRO A 300 9.07 -22.38 2.15
CA PRO A 300 10.13 -21.50 1.68
C PRO A 300 10.53 -21.71 0.21
N LEU A 301 10.23 -22.88 -0.39
CA LEU A 301 10.52 -23.15 -1.81
C LEU A 301 9.71 -22.24 -2.76
N ALA A 302 8.60 -21.67 -2.29
CA ALA A 302 7.86 -20.66 -3.02
C ALA A 302 8.74 -19.45 -3.45
N LEU A 303 9.82 -19.20 -2.69
CA LEU A 303 10.78 -18.12 -2.99
C LEU A 303 11.94 -18.56 -3.89
N TYR A 304 11.96 -19.80 -4.37
CA TYR A 304 13.03 -20.25 -5.29
C TYR A 304 13.05 -19.40 -6.56
N GLY A 305 14.25 -18.93 -6.93
CA GLY A 305 14.44 -18.04 -8.09
C GLY A 305 13.99 -16.58 -7.90
N VAL A 306 13.55 -16.20 -6.69
CA VAL A 306 13.28 -14.80 -6.32
C VAL A 306 14.60 -14.11 -6.00
N LYS A 307 14.99 -13.09 -6.80
CA LYS A 307 16.31 -12.43 -6.68
C LYS A 307 16.57 -11.78 -5.32
N ASN A 308 15.53 -11.29 -4.66
CA ASN A 308 15.63 -10.63 -3.36
C ASN A 308 15.19 -11.53 -2.18
N ALA A 309 15.03 -12.83 -2.39
CA ALA A 309 14.61 -13.78 -1.35
C ALA A 309 15.52 -13.76 -0.11
N LEU A 310 16.82 -13.54 -0.29
CA LEU A 310 17.79 -13.44 0.82
C LEU A 310 17.52 -12.25 1.78
N LEU A 311 16.64 -11.33 1.43
CA LEU A 311 16.17 -10.28 2.35
C LEU A 311 15.11 -10.79 3.33
N ALA A 312 14.42 -11.88 2.99
CA ALA A 312 13.45 -12.51 3.87
C ALA A 312 14.16 -13.17 5.06
N PRO A 313 13.71 -12.93 6.30
CA PRO A 313 14.37 -13.45 7.49
C PRO A 313 14.46 -14.99 7.46
N GLY A 314 15.63 -15.53 7.75
CA GLY A 314 15.84 -16.99 7.83
C GLY A 314 15.85 -17.73 6.50
N TYR A 315 15.53 -17.07 5.36
CA TYR A 315 15.55 -17.74 4.06
C TYR A 315 16.95 -18.18 3.65
N ARG A 316 17.04 -19.43 3.21
CA ARG A 316 18.26 -20.01 2.63
C ARG A 316 17.95 -20.52 1.24
N SER A 317 18.79 -20.16 0.26
CA SER A 317 18.63 -20.71 -1.08
C SER A 317 18.94 -22.23 -1.03
N PRO A 318 18.14 -23.07 -1.69
CA PRO A 318 18.44 -24.50 -1.80
C PRO A 318 19.81 -24.77 -2.45
N ASP A 319 20.30 -23.85 -3.27
CA ASP A 319 21.59 -23.96 -3.97
C ASP A 319 22.80 -23.55 -3.10
N GLN A 320 22.57 -23.03 -1.88
CA GLN A 320 23.67 -22.71 -0.97
C GLN A 320 24.09 -23.96 -0.19
N PRO A 321 25.40 -24.34 -0.20
CA PRO A 321 25.88 -25.47 0.59
C PRO A 321 25.54 -25.22 2.07
N ARG A 322 25.04 -26.24 2.75
CA ARG A 322 24.85 -26.21 4.21
C ARG A 322 26.21 -25.85 4.83
N SER A 323 26.29 -24.73 5.51
CA SER A 323 27.38 -24.42 6.40
C SER A 323 27.21 -25.35 7.61
N ASP A 324 27.74 -26.56 7.52
CA ASP A 324 27.86 -27.46 8.68
C ASP A 324 28.61 -26.68 9.75
N GLY A 325 27.94 -26.45 10.87
CA GLY A 325 28.53 -25.76 12.01
C GLY A 325 29.79 -26.47 12.43
N LYS A 326 30.94 -25.88 12.17
CA LYS A 326 32.15 -26.23 12.91
C LYS A 326 31.88 -25.92 14.38
N ARG A 327 31.40 -26.91 15.13
CA ARG A 327 31.66 -26.95 16.57
C ARG A 327 33.17 -26.97 16.72
N THR A 328 33.73 -25.83 17.06
CA THR A 328 35.07 -25.81 17.63
C THR A 328 34.95 -26.43 19.02
N ASP A 329 35.15 -27.75 19.09
CA ASP A 329 35.54 -28.39 20.31
C ASP A 329 36.90 -27.81 20.73
N GLY A 330 36.85 -26.79 21.57
CA GLY A 330 37.99 -26.33 22.34
C GLY A 330 38.16 -27.27 23.51
N GLY A 331 39.00 -28.30 23.34
CA GLY A 331 39.46 -29.14 24.43
C GLY A 331 40.36 -28.36 25.39
N PRO A 332 40.55 -28.87 26.62
CA PRO A 332 41.07 -28.13 27.76
C PRO A 332 42.60 -28.09 27.79
N ARG A 333 43.14 -26.95 28.21
CA ARG A 333 44.34 -26.89 29.08
C ARG A 333 44.37 -25.60 29.87
#